data_1e5b5336429bdcfe9e5eb99ca994b869
#
_entry.id   1e5b5336429bdcfe9e5eb99ca994b869
#
_cell.length_a   1.000
_cell.length_b   1.000
_cell.length_c   1.000
_cell.angle_alpha   90.00
_cell.angle_beta   90.00
_cell.angle_gamma   90.00
#
_symmetry.space_group_name_H-M   'P 1'
#
loop_
_entity.id
_entity.type
_entity.pdbx_description
1 polymer ?
#
loop_
_entity_poly.entity_id
_entity_poly.type
_entity_poly.pdbx_seq_one_letter_code
_entity_poly.pdbx_strand_id
1 'polypeptide(L)'
;MQPLNKPNSLKRVAMATMIGTAIEYFDNYIYTMAAVLIFNHQFFHAADPLSGQIAALSTLALTFIARPLGAVLFGHFGDRLGRKNTFVMSLLIMGISTVVIGLLPTYDSIGIWATILLCLCRIGQGIGLGGEWGGAALVAIENAPEGKRGWYGTFPQLGAPLGLLLANGVFLLITALFGQAAMTDWA
;
A
#
# COMPACT_ATOMS: atom_id res chain seq x y z
N MET A 1 -21.44 -30.58 -14.97
CA MET A 1 -20.91 -29.46 -15.79
C MET A 1 -21.41 -28.16 -15.19
N GLN A 2 -20.58 -27.44 -14.47
CA GLN A 2 -20.93 -26.10 -13.98
C GLN A 2 -20.93 -25.13 -15.19
N PRO A 3 -21.89 -24.20 -15.28
CA PRO A 3 -21.90 -23.22 -16.36
C PRO A 3 -20.65 -22.33 -16.23
N LEU A 4 -19.85 -22.33 -17.30
CA LEU A 4 -18.69 -21.46 -17.43
C LEU A 4 -19.13 -20.00 -17.15
N ASN A 5 -18.61 -19.46 -16.08
CA ASN A 5 -18.74 -18.06 -15.68
C ASN A 5 -18.51 -17.18 -16.93
N LYS A 6 -19.46 -16.26 -17.22
CA LYS A 6 -19.35 -15.32 -18.36
C LYS A 6 -17.96 -14.70 -18.32
N PRO A 7 -17.19 -14.71 -19.42
CA PRO A 7 -15.86 -14.11 -19.43
C PRO A 7 -16.01 -12.64 -19.02
N ASN A 8 -15.38 -12.27 -17.92
CA ASN A 8 -15.29 -10.88 -17.52
C ASN A 8 -14.76 -10.10 -18.73
N SER A 9 -15.44 -9.01 -19.10
CA SER A 9 -14.97 -8.25 -20.25
C SER A 9 -13.50 -7.88 -20.00
N LEU A 10 -12.63 -8.14 -20.96
CA LEU A 10 -11.18 -7.90 -20.88
C LEU A 10 -10.86 -6.50 -20.36
N LYS A 11 -11.68 -5.50 -20.76
CA LYS A 11 -11.61 -4.12 -20.27
C LYS A 11 -11.80 -4.05 -18.75
N ARG A 12 -12.75 -4.81 -18.20
CA ARG A 12 -13.01 -4.81 -16.76
C ARG A 12 -11.84 -5.40 -15.97
N VAL A 13 -11.22 -6.47 -16.47
CA VAL A 13 -10.04 -7.07 -15.84
C VAL A 13 -8.87 -6.11 -15.87
N ALA A 14 -8.58 -5.50 -17.03
CA ALA A 14 -7.50 -4.53 -17.18
C ALA A 14 -7.69 -3.30 -16.27
N MET A 15 -8.91 -2.75 -16.22
CA MET A 15 -9.21 -1.62 -15.34
C MET A 15 -9.13 -2.01 -13.86
N ALA A 16 -9.61 -3.17 -13.48
CA ALA A 16 -9.54 -3.63 -12.09
C ALA A 16 -8.10 -3.82 -11.61
N THR A 17 -7.23 -4.42 -12.44
CA THR A 17 -5.82 -4.58 -12.12
C THR A 17 -5.08 -3.24 -12.04
N MET A 18 -5.38 -2.31 -12.94
CA MET A 18 -4.81 -0.96 -12.92
C MET A 18 -5.23 -0.18 -11.67
N ILE A 19 -6.53 -0.21 -11.32
CA ILE A 19 -7.06 0.48 -10.14
C ILE A 19 -6.49 -0.13 -8.85
N GLY A 20 -6.43 -1.46 -8.75
CA GLY A 20 -5.84 -2.13 -7.60
C GLY A 20 -4.40 -1.70 -7.39
N THR A 21 -3.57 -1.76 -8.43
CA THR A 21 -2.17 -1.31 -8.36
C THR A 21 -2.05 0.20 -8.08
N ALA A 22 -2.96 1.02 -8.61
CA ALA A 22 -2.96 2.46 -8.33
C ALA A 22 -3.23 2.75 -6.85
N ILE A 23 -4.13 2.01 -6.21
CA ILE A 23 -4.43 2.14 -4.77
C ILE A 23 -3.21 1.71 -3.94
N GLU A 24 -2.54 0.60 -4.32
CA GLU A 24 -1.32 0.12 -3.65
C GLU A 24 -0.21 1.17 -3.71
N TYR A 25 0.08 1.70 -4.89
CA TYR A 25 1.10 2.74 -5.05
C TYR A 25 0.70 4.06 -4.39
N PHE A 26 -0.57 4.42 -4.41
CA PHE A 26 -1.09 5.58 -3.68
C PHE A 26 -0.77 5.47 -2.18
N ASP A 27 -1.07 4.34 -1.54
CA ASP A 27 -0.77 4.10 -0.12
C ASP A 27 0.73 4.24 0.18
N ASN A 28 1.58 3.67 -0.68
CA ASN A 28 3.04 3.79 -0.55
C ASN A 28 3.55 5.23 -0.68
N TYR A 29 3.05 5.98 -1.66
CA TYR A 29 3.49 7.35 -1.90
C TYR A 29 2.97 8.32 -0.84
N ILE A 30 1.69 8.18 -0.43
CA ILE A 30 1.13 9.04 0.63
C ILE A 30 1.86 8.82 1.95
N TYR A 31 2.18 7.56 2.28
CA TYR A 31 3.00 7.26 3.45
C TYR A 31 4.41 7.85 3.34
N THR A 32 5.06 7.73 2.19
CA THR A 32 6.42 8.29 1.99
C THR A 32 6.44 9.79 2.21
N MET A 33 5.44 10.50 1.69
CA MET A 33 5.28 11.94 1.91
C MET A 33 4.99 12.25 3.38
N ALA A 34 4.08 11.51 4.02
CA ALA A 34 3.79 11.68 5.43
C ALA A 34 5.01 11.37 6.32
N ALA A 35 5.82 10.36 5.97
CA ALA A 35 7.04 10.01 6.70
C ALA A 35 8.05 11.18 6.71
N VAL A 36 8.18 11.88 5.59
CA VAL A 36 9.11 13.03 5.48
C VAL A 36 8.56 14.29 6.14
N LEU A 37 7.26 14.55 5.97
CA LEU A 37 6.66 15.83 6.37
C LEU A 37 6.13 15.83 7.82
N ILE A 38 5.63 14.67 8.30
CA ILE A 38 4.85 14.59 9.52
C ILE A 38 5.46 13.58 10.51
N PHE A 39 5.69 12.32 10.08
CA PHE A 39 6.01 11.23 10.99
C PHE A 39 7.37 11.33 11.64
N ASN A 40 8.32 12.01 10.99
CA ASN A 40 9.64 12.32 11.56
C ASN A 40 9.55 13.09 12.88
N HIS A 41 8.54 13.95 13.05
CA HIS A 41 8.29 14.69 14.28
C HIS A 41 7.31 13.97 15.23
N GLN A 42 6.29 13.33 14.68
CA GLN A 42 5.22 12.72 15.50
C GLN A 42 5.57 11.38 16.13
N PHE A 43 6.39 10.55 15.47
CA PHE A 43 6.69 9.18 15.91
C PHE A 43 8.14 8.94 16.29
N PHE A 44 9.03 9.88 15.99
CA PHE A 44 10.45 9.72 16.26
C PHE A 44 10.99 10.91 17.05
N HIS A 45 11.40 10.65 18.28
CA HIS A 45 12.07 11.67 19.12
C HIS A 45 13.56 11.70 18.79
N ALA A 46 13.91 12.29 17.66
CA ALA A 46 15.28 12.35 17.18
C ALA A 46 15.95 13.67 17.61
N ALA A 47 17.26 13.60 17.87
CA ALA A 47 18.05 14.76 18.31
C ALA A 47 18.16 15.84 17.21
N ASP A 48 18.04 15.45 15.95
CA ASP A 48 18.07 16.34 14.81
C ASP A 48 17.03 15.92 13.74
N PRO A 49 16.54 16.85 12.88
CA PRO A 49 15.52 16.58 11.88
C PRO A 49 15.94 15.51 10.86
N LEU A 50 17.23 15.44 10.50
CA LEU A 50 17.73 14.47 9.53
C LEU A 50 17.63 13.05 10.07
N SER A 51 18.01 12.82 11.32
CA SER A 51 17.90 11.50 11.98
C SER A 51 16.44 11.07 12.08
N GLY A 52 15.52 11.99 12.37
CA GLY A 52 14.08 11.71 12.39
C GLY A 52 13.55 11.28 11.02
N GLN A 53 13.95 11.99 9.96
CA GLN A 53 13.57 11.63 8.58
C GLN A 53 14.13 10.27 8.17
N ILE A 54 15.39 9.99 8.47
CA ILE A 54 16.02 8.69 8.17
C ILE A 54 15.30 7.57 8.91
N ALA A 55 14.97 7.76 10.20
CA ALA A 55 14.23 6.79 10.98
C ALA A 55 12.82 6.53 10.39
N ALA A 56 12.08 7.59 10.06
CA ALA A 56 10.76 7.49 9.44
C ALA A 56 10.81 6.76 8.08
N LEU A 57 11.75 7.12 7.21
CA LEU A 57 11.95 6.45 5.92
C LEU A 57 12.43 5.01 6.07
N SER A 58 13.21 4.70 7.11
CA SER A 58 13.67 3.31 7.38
C SER A 58 12.51 2.37 7.66
N THR A 59 11.36 2.87 8.11
CA THR A 59 10.16 2.04 8.28
C THR A 59 9.62 1.49 6.95
N LEU A 60 9.91 2.14 5.82
CA LEU A 60 9.59 1.60 4.49
C LEU A 60 10.34 0.29 4.25
N ALA A 61 11.59 0.18 4.70
CA ALA A 61 12.36 -1.05 4.57
C ALA A 61 11.67 -2.24 5.27
N LEU A 62 11.01 -2.01 6.42
CA LEU A 62 10.24 -3.05 7.11
C LEU A 62 9.11 -3.60 6.23
N THR A 63 8.41 -2.74 5.50
CA THR A 63 7.37 -3.17 4.56
C THR A 63 7.96 -4.05 3.45
N PHE A 64 9.09 -3.65 2.87
CA PHE A 64 9.74 -4.43 1.81
C PHE A 64 10.26 -5.78 2.31
N ILE A 65 10.85 -5.82 3.51
CA ILE A 65 11.34 -7.06 4.14
C ILE A 65 10.17 -8.00 4.50
N ALA A 66 9.02 -7.45 4.87
CA ALA A 66 7.84 -8.23 5.21
C ALA A 66 7.10 -8.82 3.97
N ARG A 67 7.28 -8.25 2.76
CA ARG A 67 6.64 -8.75 1.53
C ARG A 67 6.94 -10.21 1.20
N PRO A 68 8.19 -10.70 1.21
CA PRO A 68 8.48 -12.12 0.99
C PRO A 68 7.78 -13.04 1.99
N LEU A 69 7.69 -12.62 3.27
CA LEU A 69 6.96 -13.38 4.28
C LEU A 69 5.46 -13.46 3.95
N GLY A 70 4.89 -12.34 3.53
CA GLY A 70 3.51 -12.28 3.05
C GLY A 70 3.28 -13.18 1.84
N ALA A 71 4.16 -13.17 0.85
CA ALA A 71 4.07 -14.01 -0.33
C ALA A 71 4.07 -15.51 0.02
N VAL A 72 4.94 -15.94 0.93
CA VAL A 72 4.97 -17.33 1.41
C VAL A 72 3.71 -17.70 2.18
N LEU A 73 3.28 -16.85 3.12
CA LEU A 73 2.09 -17.09 3.93
C LEU A 73 0.83 -17.16 3.06
N PHE A 74 0.60 -16.16 2.24
CA PHE A 74 -0.60 -16.09 1.39
C PHE A 74 -0.55 -17.07 0.22
N GLY A 75 0.63 -17.43 -0.29
CA GLY A 75 0.79 -18.53 -1.25
C GLY A 75 0.35 -19.85 -0.63
N HIS A 76 0.87 -20.19 0.53
CA HIS A 76 0.52 -21.43 1.22
C HIS A 76 -0.97 -21.52 1.59
N PHE A 77 -1.53 -20.47 2.17
CA PHE A 77 -2.94 -20.43 2.54
C PHE A 77 -3.85 -20.30 1.32
N GLY A 78 -3.39 -19.67 0.24
CA GLY A 78 -4.13 -19.53 -1.01
C GLY A 78 -4.45 -20.86 -1.66
N ASP A 79 -3.54 -21.82 -1.58
CA ASP A 79 -3.74 -23.17 -2.11
C ASP A 79 -4.70 -24.01 -1.25
N ARG A 80 -4.81 -23.71 0.06
CA ARG A 80 -5.67 -24.44 1.01
C ARG A 80 -7.07 -23.84 1.18
N LEU A 81 -7.14 -22.51 1.35
CA LEU A 81 -8.39 -21.78 1.66
C LEU A 81 -9.04 -21.16 0.43
N GLY A 82 -8.38 -21.25 -0.72
CA GLY A 82 -8.83 -20.67 -1.98
C GLY A 82 -8.30 -19.25 -2.20
N ARG A 83 -7.79 -19.00 -3.40
CA ARG A 83 -7.11 -17.75 -3.79
C ARG A 83 -7.94 -16.49 -3.57
N LYS A 84 -9.28 -16.57 -3.75
CA LYS A 84 -10.16 -15.41 -3.54
C LYS A 84 -10.21 -14.98 -2.08
N ASN A 85 -10.35 -15.92 -1.14
CA ASN A 85 -10.42 -15.60 0.28
C ASN A 85 -9.10 -15.05 0.79
N THR A 86 -8.01 -15.65 0.34
CA THR A 86 -6.65 -15.21 0.69
C THR A 86 -6.35 -13.81 0.18
N PHE A 87 -6.79 -13.47 -1.03
CA PHE A 87 -6.68 -12.13 -1.59
C PHE A 87 -7.48 -11.10 -0.78
N VAL A 88 -8.71 -11.41 -0.40
CA VAL A 88 -9.52 -10.52 0.45
C VAL A 88 -8.85 -10.30 1.81
N MET A 89 -8.28 -11.37 2.40
CA MET A 89 -7.56 -11.25 3.68
C MET A 89 -6.32 -10.37 3.56
N SER A 90 -5.55 -10.47 2.47
CA SER A 90 -4.38 -9.61 2.26
C SER A 90 -4.75 -8.14 2.16
N LEU A 91 -5.81 -7.82 1.40
CA LEU A 91 -6.35 -6.46 1.30
C LEU A 91 -6.86 -5.93 2.65
N LEU A 92 -7.54 -6.76 3.43
CA LEU A 92 -8.02 -6.36 4.75
C LEU A 92 -6.87 -6.04 5.71
N ILE A 93 -5.84 -6.89 5.74
CA ILE A 93 -4.67 -6.65 6.60
C ILE A 93 -3.97 -5.35 6.20
N MET A 94 -3.77 -5.11 4.90
CA MET A 94 -3.18 -3.87 4.39
C MET A 94 -4.04 -2.66 4.78
N GLY A 95 -5.34 -2.69 4.46
CA GLY A 95 -6.24 -1.58 4.73
C GLY A 95 -6.41 -1.26 6.22
N ILE A 96 -6.54 -2.29 7.06
CA ILE A 96 -6.62 -2.10 8.53
C ILE A 96 -5.33 -1.49 9.05
N SER A 97 -4.16 -1.98 8.60
CA SER A 97 -2.87 -1.43 9.00
C SER A 97 -2.75 0.05 8.62
N THR A 98 -3.19 0.44 7.42
CA THR A 98 -3.20 1.84 6.97
C THR A 98 -4.11 2.71 7.83
N VAL A 99 -5.33 2.25 8.13
CA VAL A 99 -6.27 2.97 9.01
C VAL A 99 -5.70 3.13 10.41
N VAL A 100 -5.11 2.07 10.95
CA VAL A 100 -4.49 2.10 12.29
C VAL A 100 -3.34 3.11 12.33
N ILE A 101 -2.49 3.19 11.31
CA ILE A 101 -1.41 4.19 11.24
C ILE A 101 -1.98 5.61 11.37
N GLY A 102 -3.10 5.91 10.69
CA GLY A 102 -3.74 7.22 10.77
C GLY A 102 -4.40 7.52 12.12
N LEU A 103 -4.61 6.52 12.97
CA LEU A 103 -5.22 6.65 14.29
C LEU A 103 -4.21 6.52 15.44
N LEU A 104 -2.92 6.30 15.14
CA LEU A 104 -1.91 6.12 16.17
C LEU A 104 -1.69 7.39 16.99
N PRO A 105 -1.62 7.27 18.32
CA PRO A 105 -1.19 8.38 19.18
C PRO A 105 0.27 8.76 18.86
N THR A 106 0.60 10.03 19.10
CA THR A 106 1.95 10.56 18.86
C THR A 106 2.95 10.07 19.92
N TYR A 107 4.24 10.27 19.64
CA TYR A 107 5.33 9.95 20.59
C TYR A 107 5.15 10.70 21.92
N ASP A 108 4.69 11.94 21.90
CA ASP A 108 4.46 12.74 23.11
C ASP A 108 3.37 12.16 24.02
N SER A 109 2.44 11.39 23.46
CA SER A 109 1.34 10.76 24.20
C SER A 109 1.72 9.42 24.82
N ILE A 110 2.39 8.54 24.06
CA ILE A 110 2.68 7.15 24.47
C ILE A 110 4.15 6.76 24.36
N GLY A 111 5.04 7.71 24.08
CA GLY A 111 6.47 7.50 23.99
C GLY A 111 6.86 6.50 22.92
N ILE A 112 7.85 5.67 23.22
CA ILE A 112 8.42 4.68 22.28
C ILE A 112 7.38 3.71 21.69
N TRP A 113 6.25 3.52 22.37
CA TRP A 113 5.17 2.65 21.89
C TRP A 113 4.56 3.15 20.57
N ALA A 114 4.54 4.47 20.33
CA ALA A 114 4.10 5.05 19.07
C ALA A 114 4.95 4.54 17.89
N THR A 115 6.27 4.58 18.05
CA THR A 115 7.23 4.08 17.05
C THR A 115 7.08 2.57 16.83
N ILE A 116 6.96 1.79 17.92
CA ILE A 116 6.82 0.32 17.84
C ILE A 116 5.52 -0.04 17.08
N LEU A 117 4.40 0.59 17.43
CA LEU A 117 3.11 0.34 16.77
C LEU A 117 3.15 0.72 15.29
N LEU A 118 3.78 1.85 14.95
CA LEU A 118 3.99 2.24 13.56
C LEU A 118 4.78 1.16 12.80
N CYS A 119 5.88 0.67 13.35
CA CYS A 119 6.68 -0.39 12.75
C CYS A 119 5.88 -1.68 12.57
N LEU A 120 5.07 -2.09 13.55
CA LEU A 120 4.20 -3.25 13.44
C LEU A 120 3.14 -3.10 12.35
N CYS A 121 2.53 -1.93 12.22
CA CYS A 121 1.59 -1.64 11.13
C CYS A 121 2.29 -1.70 9.77
N ARG A 122 3.53 -1.20 9.65
CA ARG A 122 4.31 -1.29 8.40
C ARG A 122 4.65 -2.73 8.03
N ILE A 123 4.97 -3.58 9.00
CA ILE A 123 5.14 -5.03 8.78
C ILE A 123 3.81 -5.64 8.32
N GLY A 124 2.69 -5.30 8.97
CA GLY A 124 1.35 -5.75 8.57
C GLY A 124 0.99 -5.38 7.13
N GLN A 125 1.24 -4.12 6.72
CA GLN A 125 1.07 -3.69 5.34
C GLN A 125 1.96 -4.49 4.38
N GLY A 126 3.23 -4.71 4.72
CA GLY A 126 4.16 -5.50 3.91
C GLY A 126 3.71 -6.95 3.72
N ILE A 127 3.21 -7.58 4.79
CA ILE A 127 2.65 -8.93 4.72
C ILE A 127 1.43 -8.96 3.79
N GLY A 128 0.50 -8.00 3.93
CA GLY A 128 -0.66 -7.87 3.04
C GLY A 128 -0.25 -7.72 1.57
N LEU A 129 0.64 -6.78 1.28
CA LEU A 129 1.17 -6.52 -0.08
C LEU A 129 1.85 -7.74 -0.70
N GLY A 130 2.55 -8.56 0.10
CA GLY A 130 3.21 -9.78 -0.38
C GLY A 130 2.25 -10.79 -0.99
N GLY A 131 0.99 -10.84 -0.50
CA GLY A 131 -0.05 -11.72 -1.04
C GLY A 131 -0.63 -11.26 -2.39
N GLU A 132 -0.46 -10.00 -2.75
CA GLU A 132 -1.14 -9.38 -3.90
C GLU A 132 -0.23 -9.26 -5.15
N TRP A 133 1.05 -9.01 -4.97
CA TRP A 133 1.95 -8.53 -6.03
C TRP A 133 2.09 -9.47 -7.25
N GLY A 134 2.04 -10.78 -7.05
CA GLY A 134 2.07 -11.75 -8.15
C GLY A 134 0.75 -11.87 -8.91
N GLY A 135 -0.39 -11.53 -8.28
CA GLY A 135 -1.72 -11.77 -8.80
C GLY A 135 -2.17 -10.81 -9.89
N ALA A 136 -1.96 -9.51 -9.73
CA ALA A 136 -2.49 -8.49 -10.63
C ALA A 136 -1.92 -8.60 -12.05
N ALA A 137 -0.60 -8.70 -12.19
CA ALA A 137 0.05 -8.84 -13.48
C ALA A 137 -0.31 -10.18 -14.14
N LEU A 138 -0.31 -11.27 -13.36
CA LEU A 138 -0.66 -12.61 -13.86
C LEU A 138 -2.10 -12.65 -14.36
N VAL A 139 -3.05 -12.11 -13.59
CA VAL A 139 -4.47 -12.03 -13.98
C VAL A 139 -4.65 -11.22 -15.27
N ALA A 140 -3.94 -10.10 -15.44
CA ALA A 140 -4.00 -9.29 -16.65
C ALA A 140 -3.49 -10.07 -17.88
N ILE A 141 -2.37 -10.81 -17.75
CA ILE A 141 -1.72 -11.55 -18.84
C ILE A 141 -2.48 -12.83 -19.18
N GLU A 142 -2.97 -13.58 -18.18
CA GLU A 142 -3.70 -14.85 -18.40
C GLU A 142 -5.06 -14.63 -19.07
N ASN A 143 -5.73 -13.52 -18.78
CA ASN A 143 -7.01 -13.17 -19.41
C ASN A 143 -6.84 -12.47 -20.77
N ALA A 144 -5.61 -12.12 -21.17
CA ALA A 144 -5.36 -11.43 -22.43
C ALA A 144 -5.46 -12.36 -23.63
N PRO A 145 -6.02 -11.91 -24.78
CA PRO A 145 -6.03 -12.65 -26.02
C PRO A 145 -4.60 -12.95 -26.52
N GLU A 146 -4.47 -14.01 -27.29
CA GLU A 146 -3.20 -14.31 -27.97
C GLU A 146 -2.71 -13.11 -28.80
N GLY A 147 -1.42 -12.79 -28.67
CA GLY A 147 -0.81 -11.62 -29.33
C GLY A 147 -1.02 -10.28 -28.65
N LYS A 148 -1.88 -10.17 -27.59
CA LYS A 148 -2.11 -8.92 -26.86
C LYS A 148 -1.67 -8.97 -25.39
N ARG A 149 -0.97 -10.01 -24.97
CA ARG A 149 -0.52 -10.20 -23.59
C ARG A 149 0.33 -9.04 -23.07
N GLY A 150 1.26 -8.54 -23.93
CA GLY A 150 2.07 -7.37 -23.59
C GLY A 150 1.23 -6.12 -23.35
N TRP A 151 0.27 -5.84 -24.22
CA TRP A 151 -0.63 -4.68 -24.07
C TRP A 151 -1.45 -4.74 -22.77
N TYR A 152 -2.05 -5.87 -22.46
CA TYR A 152 -2.82 -6.01 -21.21
C TYR A 152 -1.93 -6.02 -19.97
N GLY A 153 -0.70 -6.49 -20.06
CA GLY A 153 0.30 -6.42 -18.97
C GLY A 153 0.79 -5.01 -18.67
N THR A 154 0.55 -4.01 -19.54
CA THR A 154 0.91 -2.61 -19.24
C THR A 154 -0.09 -1.94 -18.27
N PHE A 155 -1.35 -2.39 -18.20
CA PHE A 155 -2.36 -1.77 -17.36
C PHE A 155 -1.99 -1.75 -15.87
N PRO A 156 -1.53 -2.84 -15.25
CA PRO A 156 -1.05 -2.78 -13.87
C PRO A 156 0.10 -1.79 -13.68
N GLN A 157 0.99 -1.65 -14.67
CA GLN A 157 2.13 -0.72 -14.59
C GLN A 157 1.70 0.76 -14.62
N LEU A 158 0.56 1.08 -15.24
CA LEU A 158 -0.03 2.42 -15.19
C LEU A 158 -0.54 2.80 -13.79
N GLY A 159 -0.73 1.82 -12.91
CA GLY A 159 -1.09 2.05 -11.53
C GLY A 159 -0.07 2.90 -10.78
N ALA A 160 1.23 2.70 -11.01
CA ALA A 160 2.29 3.43 -10.31
C ALA A 160 2.23 4.96 -10.58
N PRO A 161 2.25 5.46 -11.82
CA PRO A 161 2.13 6.89 -12.07
C PRO A 161 0.78 7.46 -11.64
N LEU A 162 -0.32 6.70 -11.75
CA LEU A 162 -1.63 7.13 -11.27
C LEU A 162 -1.63 7.28 -9.73
N GLY A 163 -1.07 6.30 -9.01
CA GLY A 163 -0.92 6.38 -7.56
C GLY A 163 -0.10 7.59 -7.12
N LEU A 164 1.00 7.89 -7.82
CA LEU A 164 1.82 9.07 -7.56
C LEU A 164 1.05 10.38 -7.78
N LEU A 165 0.33 10.49 -8.89
CA LEU A 165 -0.49 11.68 -9.18
C LEU A 165 -1.59 11.87 -8.13
N LEU A 166 -2.25 10.79 -7.71
CA LEU A 166 -3.28 10.84 -6.67
C LEU A 166 -2.70 11.27 -5.32
N ALA A 167 -1.56 10.71 -4.91
CA ALA A 167 -0.90 11.06 -3.65
C ALA A 167 -0.50 12.54 -3.62
N ASN A 168 0.17 13.02 -4.68
CA ASN A 168 0.52 14.45 -4.80
C ASN A 168 -0.73 15.33 -4.83
N GLY A 169 -1.79 14.91 -5.55
CA GLY A 169 -3.05 15.64 -5.63
C GLY A 169 -3.72 15.80 -4.27
N VAL A 170 -3.70 14.77 -3.43
CA VAL A 170 -4.26 14.82 -2.06
C VAL A 170 -3.45 15.80 -1.21
N PHE A 171 -2.12 15.74 -1.21
CA PHE A 171 -1.29 16.68 -0.45
C PHE A 171 -1.48 18.12 -0.93
N LEU A 172 -1.52 18.35 -2.24
CA LEU A 172 -1.81 19.68 -2.79
C LEU A 172 -3.19 20.18 -2.38
N LEU A 173 -4.20 19.32 -2.41
CA LEU A 173 -5.55 19.68 -1.99
C LEU A 173 -5.62 20.05 -0.52
N ILE A 174 -5.00 19.26 0.35
CA ILE A 174 -4.93 19.54 1.79
C ILE A 174 -4.21 20.88 2.04
N THR A 175 -3.07 21.09 1.38
CA THR A 175 -2.31 22.34 1.50
C THR A 175 -3.11 23.55 1.00
N ALA A 176 -3.88 23.40 -0.09
CA ALA A 176 -4.68 24.47 -0.65
C ALA A 176 -5.89 24.81 0.23
N LEU A 177 -6.51 23.83 0.90
CA LEU A 177 -7.70 24.03 1.72
C LEU A 177 -7.37 24.49 3.15
N PHE A 178 -6.30 23.97 3.75
CA PHE A 178 -5.99 24.17 5.16
C PHE A 178 -4.70 24.98 5.38
N GLY A 179 -3.98 25.30 4.32
CA GLY A 179 -2.69 26.00 4.42
C GLY A 179 -1.53 25.07 4.79
N GLN A 180 -0.30 25.56 4.60
CA GLN A 180 0.91 24.79 4.89
C GLN A 180 1.11 24.51 6.39
N ALA A 181 0.64 25.43 7.26
CA ALA A 181 0.68 25.27 8.70
C ALA A 181 -0.14 24.07 9.19
N ALA A 182 -1.27 23.76 8.54
CA ALA A 182 -2.10 22.62 8.92
C ALA A 182 -1.39 21.26 8.74
N MET A 183 -0.33 21.18 7.94
CA MET A 183 0.47 19.95 7.82
C MET A 183 1.50 19.77 8.93
N THR A 184 1.89 20.85 9.59
CA THR A 184 2.87 20.86 10.69
C THR A 184 2.20 20.92 12.07
N ASP A 185 1.00 21.50 12.14
CA ASP A 185 0.28 21.74 13.39
C ASP A 185 -0.68 20.61 13.80
N TRP A 186 -0.66 19.48 13.10
CA TRP A 186 -1.40 18.26 13.48
C TRP A 186 -0.68 17.46 14.58
N ALA A 187 0.23 18.09 15.28
CA ALA A 187 0.93 17.53 16.43
C ALA A 187 0.28 17.99 17.75
#